data_605c32a2903a565f7607599cf490af5c
#
_entry.id   605c32a2903a565f7607599cf490af5c
#
_cell.length_a   1.000
_cell.length_b   1.000
_cell.length_c   1.000
_cell.angle_alpha   90.00
_cell.angle_beta   90.00
_cell.angle_gamma   90.00
#
_symmetry.space_group_name_H-M   'P 1'
#
loop_
_entity.id
_entity.type
_entity.pdbx_description
1 polymer ?
#
loop_
_entity_poly.entity_id
_entity_poly.type
_entity_poly.pdbx_seq_one_letter_code
_entity_poly.pdbx_strand_id
1 'polypeptide(L)'
;MELTKQKTIDGVVQRDYALEVEGDTVPCVVWSREGAPPAPVLICMGHGGSQHKKTAGIRARALDYARRHGWVTLAIDAPGHGDRISRDQAATLAREVGARVRGVGGAQPFDAERMRAMLERSRRAIPEWKAALDATLALDCVGDDPAIGYWGVSMGTAIGVPFVASEPRIRCAVFGLAGLRPGAADFADAAKRIEIPVQFVFQWDDAVAPREHGIALFDAFGSKNKTMHINPGGHVEIPGFERDAWLAFYERHLG
;
A
#
# COMPACT_ATOMS: atom_id res chain seq x y z
N MET A 1 -0.40 20.57 3.46
CA MET A 1 -1.48 19.72 2.87
C MET A 1 -2.76 20.52 2.86
N GLU A 2 -3.37 20.74 1.68
CA GLU A 2 -4.58 21.53 1.48
C GLU A 2 -5.81 20.63 1.42
N LEU A 3 -6.85 20.93 2.21
CA LEU A 3 -8.12 20.18 2.19
C LEU A 3 -8.93 20.55 0.93
N THR A 4 -9.17 19.56 0.07
CA THR A 4 -9.90 19.74 -1.20
C THR A 4 -11.36 19.31 -1.11
N LYS A 5 -11.66 18.30 -0.27
CA LYS A 5 -13.02 17.78 -0.07
C LYS A 5 -13.15 17.07 1.27
N GLN A 6 -14.32 17.19 1.88
CA GLN A 6 -14.68 16.42 3.08
C GLN A 6 -16.09 15.84 2.93
N LYS A 7 -16.30 14.64 3.46
CA LYS A 7 -17.63 14.03 3.61
C LYS A 7 -17.63 13.04 4.76
N THR A 8 -18.79 12.81 5.34
CA THR A 8 -19.01 11.75 6.32
C THR A 8 -19.72 10.57 5.68
N ILE A 9 -19.28 9.33 6.00
CA ILE A 9 -19.83 8.07 5.52
C ILE A 9 -19.96 7.15 6.74
N ASP A 10 -21.16 6.87 7.17
CA ASP A 10 -21.43 5.95 8.29
C ASP A 10 -20.57 6.24 9.54
N GLY A 11 -20.49 7.51 9.96
CA GLY A 11 -19.72 7.96 11.12
C GLY A 11 -18.19 8.00 10.91
N VAL A 12 -17.74 7.93 9.66
CA VAL A 12 -16.33 8.11 9.31
C VAL A 12 -16.17 9.34 8.42
N VAL A 13 -15.30 10.25 8.82
CA VAL A 13 -14.96 11.45 8.05
C VAL A 13 -13.86 11.07 7.06
N GLN A 14 -14.18 11.21 5.77
CA GLN A 14 -13.21 11.14 4.68
C GLN A 14 -12.78 12.55 4.30
N ARG A 15 -11.49 12.84 4.34
CA ARG A 15 -10.90 14.11 3.92
C ARG A 15 -9.95 13.86 2.76
N ASP A 16 -10.23 14.49 1.62
CA ASP A 16 -9.35 14.47 0.46
C ASP A 16 -8.46 15.71 0.52
N TYR A 17 -7.17 15.52 0.25
CA TYR A 17 -6.17 16.58 0.29
C TYR A 17 -5.32 16.62 -0.97
N ALA A 18 -4.77 17.79 -1.26
CA ALA A 18 -3.65 17.99 -2.18
C ALA A 18 -2.39 18.36 -1.38
N LEU A 19 -1.26 17.75 -1.74
CA LEU A 19 0.04 18.01 -1.15
C LEU A 19 1.05 18.27 -2.26
N GLU A 20 1.80 19.37 -2.18
CA GLU A 20 2.88 19.66 -3.13
C GLU A 20 4.18 19.04 -2.63
N VAL A 21 4.83 18.20 -3.46
CA VAL A 21 6.09 17.53 -3.18
C VAL A 21 6.98 17.61 -4.42
N GLU A 22 8.11 18.27 -4.31
CA GLU A 22 9.11 18.39 -5.40
C GLU A 22 8.52 18.87 -6.75
N GLY A 23 7.47 19.71 -6.68
CA GLY A 23 6.80 20.26 -7.86
C GLY A 23 5.66 19.40 -8.43
N ASP A 24 5.38 18.25 -7.81
CA ASP A 24 4.24 17.39 -8.17
C ASP A 24 3.11 17.55 -7.14
N THR A 25 1.86 17.64 -7.62
CA THR A 25 0.69 17.54 -6.75
C THR A 25 0.42 16.07 -6.43
N VAL A 26 0.40 15.74 -5.14
CA VAL A 26 0.11 14.39 -4.62
C VAL A 26 -1.27 14.37 -3.99
N PRO A 27 -2.27 13.75 -4.65
CA PRO A 27 -3.59 13.59 -4.08
C PRO A 27 -3.58 12.56 -2.94
N CYS A 28 -4.01 12.99 -1.75
CA CYS A 28 -4.07 12.18 -0.53
C CYS A 28 -5.51 12.02 -0.06
N VAL A 29 -5.76 11.02 0.77
CA VAL A 29 -7.02 10.87 1.49
C VAL A 29 -6.76 10.32 2.89
N VAL A 30 -7.43 10.91 3.87
CA VAL A 30 -7.40 10.48 5.27
C VAL A 30 -8.81 10.12 5.72
N TRP A 31 -8.96 9.00 6.40
CA TRP A 31 -10.19 8.61 7.07
C TRP A 31 -9.98 8.55 8.57
N SER A 32 -10.92 9.12 9.32
CA SER A 32 -10.94 9.11 10.79
C SER A 32 -12.37 8.95 11.29
N ARG A 33 -12.55 8.41 12.49
CA ARG A 33 -13.87 8.33 13.11
C ARG A 33 -14.37 9.72 13.48
N GLU A 34 -15.64 10.01 13.16
CA GLU A 34 -16.28 11.28 13.50
C GLU A 34 -16.40 11.45 15.01
N GLY A 35 -16.01 12.62 15.53
CA GLY A 35 -16.13 12.96 16.95
C GLY A 35 -15.29 12.09 17.91
N ALA A 36 -14.38 11.25 17.40
CA ALA A 36 -13.50 10.45 18.24
C ALA A 36 -12.32 11.28 18.77
N PRO A 37 -11.71 10.86 19.91
CA PRO A 37 -10.42 11.41 20.32
C PRO A 37 -9.33 11.13 19.27
N PRO A 38 -8.20 11.85 19.34
CA PRO A 38 -7.05 11.59 18.47
C PRO A 38 -6.65 10.11 18.46
N ALA A 39 -6.46 9.55 17.27
CA ALA A 39 -6.25 8.11 17.10
C ALA A 39 -4.85 7.67 17.58
N PRO A 40 -4.74 6.56 18.32
CA PRO A 40 -3.45 6.01 18.74
C PRO A 40 -2.75 5.22 17.64
N VAL A 41 -3.43 4.94 16.52
CA VAL A 41 -2.89 4.15 15.40
C VAL A 41 -3.18 4.83 14.07
N LEU A 42 -2.16 4.86 13.20
CA LEU A 42 -2.23 5.31 11.82
C LEU A 42 -1.78 4.19 10.86
N ILE A 43 -2.61 3.86 9.87
CA ILE A 43 -2.26 2.89 8.83
C ILE A 43 -2.08 3.59 7.48
N CYS A 44 -0.87 3.52 6.92
CA CYS A 44 -0.57 3.93 5.54
C CYS A 44 -1.01 2.83 4.57
N MET A 45 -1.83 3.14 3.57
CA MET A 45 -2.37 2.14 2.62
C MET A 45 -1.95 2.42 1.18
N GLY A 46 -1.06 1.56 0.64
CA GLY A 46 -0.62 1.60 -0.76
C GLY A 46 -1.54 0.80 -1.67
N HIS A 47 -2.00 1.41 -2.77
CA HIS A 47 -2.88 0.73 -3.74
C HIS A 47 -2.12 -0.12 -4.76
N GLY A 48 -2.82 -1.05 -5.41
CA GLY A 48 -2.30 -1.88 -6.51
C GLY A 48 -2.21 -1.12 -7.84
N GLY A 49 -1.59 -1.74 -8.84
CA GLY A 49 -1.53 -1.20 -10.20
C GLY A 49 -2.94 -0.99 -10.78
N SER A 50 -3.11 0.04 -11.62
CA SER A 50 -4.39 0.50 -12.19
C SER A 50 -5.47 0.92 -11.18
N GLN A 51 -5.12 0.99 -9.91
CA GLN A 51 -6.01 1.42 -8.83
C GLN A 51 -5.69 2.87 -8.42
N HIS A 52 -6.30 3.32 -7.33
CA HIS A 52 -6.13 4.65 -6.76
C HIS A 52 -6.38 4.64 -5.25
N LYS A 53 -6.04 5.72 -4.56
CA LYS A 53 -6.18 5.88 -3.10
C LYS A 53 -7.55 5.57 -2.51
N LYS A 54 -8.62 5.67 -3.30
CA LYS A 54 -10.02 5.40 -2.86
C LYS A 54 -10.61 4.14 -3.50
N THR A 55 -9.78 3.21 -3.98
CA THR A 55 -10.28 1.93 -4.51
C THR A 55 -11.11 1.18 -3.47
N ALA A 56 -12.08 0.37 -3.93
CA ALA A 56 -13.08 -0.26 -3.05
C ALA A 56 -12.45 -1.01 -1.87
N GLY A 57 -11.36 -1.74 -2.10
CA GLY A 57 -10.67 -2.50 -1.06
C GLY A 57 -9.99 -1.63 0.00
N ILE A 58 -9.35 -0.52 -0.39
CA ILE A 58 -8.75 0.46 0.55
C ILE A 58 -9.85 1.14 1.36
N ARG A 59 -10.88 1.66 0.67
CA ARG A 59 -11.99 2.35 1.33
C ARG A 59 -12.71 1.46 2.34
N ALA A 60 -12.98 0.21 1.99
CA ALA A 60 -13.65 -0.73 2.90
C ALA A 60 -12.85 -0.96 4.19
N ARG A 61 -11.54 -1.17 4.09
CA ARG A 61 -10.64 -1.30 5.26
C ARG A 61 -10.57 -0.01 6.06
N ALA A 62 -10.41 1.13 5.41
CA ALA A 62 -10.35 2.43 6.09
C ALA A 62 -11.62 2.71 6.92
N LEU A 63 -12.79 2.43 6.34
CA LEU A 63 -14.07 2.57 7.05
C LEU A 63 -14.19 1.59 8.22
N ASP A 64 -13.74 0.35 8.03
CA ASP A 64 -13.78 -0.68 9.07
C ASP A 64 -12.85 -0.34 10.23
N TYR A 65 -11.59 0.02 9.97
CA TYR A 65 -10.60 0.39 10.97
C TYR A 65 -11.03 1.62 11.76
N ALA A 66 -11.55 2.66 11.08
CA ALA A 66 -12.04 3.86 11.76
C ALA A 66 -13.25 3.56 12.66
N ARG A 67 -14.22 2.76 12.19
CA ARG A 67 -15.43 2.44 12.96
C ARG A 67 -15.18 1.54 14.16
N ARG A 68 -14.40 0.46 13.96
CA ARG A 68 -14.21 -0.57 14.98
C ARG A 68 -13.14 -0.21 16.00
N HIS A 69 -12.09 0.47 15.56
CA HIS A 69 -10.89 0.72 16.37
C HIS A 69 -10.59 2.20 16.59
N GLY A 70 -11.27 3.12 15.90
CA GLY A 70 -10.95 4.54 15.93
C GLY A 70 -9.61 4.88 15.27
N TRP A 71 -9.03 3.97 14.48
CA TRP A 71 -7.77 4.18 13.79
C TRP A 71 -7.91 5.13 12.62
N VAL A 72 -6.86 5.90 12.38
CA VAL A 72 -6.75 6.75 11.19
C VAL A 72 -6.07 5.97 10.06
N THR A 73 -6.50 6.22 8.84
CA THR A 73 -5.84 5.66 7.66
C THR A 73 -5.50 6.76 6.66
N LEU A 74 -4.32 6.63 6.04
CA LEU A 74 -3.81 7.48 4.98
C LEU A 74 -3.62 6.67 3.71
N ALA A 75 -4.06 7.20 2.57
CA ALA A 75 -3.67 6.68 1.26
C ALA A 75 -3.34 7.83 0.31
N ILE A 76 -2.39 7.61 -0.60
CA ILE A 76 -2.02 8.56 -1.66
C ILE A 76 -2.19 7.92 -3.03
N ASP A 77 -2.38 8.72 -4.08
CA ASP A 77 -2.26 8.24 -5.45
C ASP A 77 -0.78 8.15 -5.84
N ALA A 78 -0.33 6.95 -6.17
CA ALA A 78 1.04 6.72 -6.64
C ALA A 78 1.31 7.48 -7.96
N PRO A 79 2.57 7.80 -8.29
CA PRO A 79 2.92 8.41 -9.57
C PRO A 79 2.31 7.67 -10.76
N GLY A 80 1.62 8.41 -11.63
CA GLY A 80 0.93 7.87 -12.80
C GLY A 80 -0.37 7.08 -12.52
N HIS A 81 -1.04 7.34 -11.38
CA HIS A 81 -2.30 6.69 -11.00
C HIS A 81 -3.33 7.68 -10.42
N GLY A 82 -4.56 7.21 -10.33
CA GLY A 82 -5.66 7.94 -9.68
C GLY A 82 -5.92 9.31 -10.28
N ASP A 83 -6.02 10.33 -9.42
CA ASP A 83 -6.31 11.71 -9.84
C ASP A 83 -5.10 12.40 -10.51
N ARG A 84 -3.97 11.71 -10.68
CA ARG A 84 -2.75 12.22 -11.36
C ARG A 84 -2.74 11.92 -12.86
N ILE A 85 -3.75 11.24 -13.40
CA ILE A 85 -3.87 10.88 -14.82
C ILE A 85 -5.30 11.12 -15.32
N SER A 86 -5.45 11.28 -16.63
CA SER A 86 -6.76 11.42 -17.25
C SER A 86 -7.57 10.11 -17.17
N ARG A 87 -8.90 10.21 -17.37
CA ARG A 87 -9.78 9.04 -17.40
C ARG A 87 -9.39 8.05 -18.50
N ASP A 88 -8.95 8.53 -19.65
CA ASP A 88 -8.55 7.67 -20.78
C ASP A 88 -7.24 6.93 -20.47
N GLN A 89 -6.28 7.62 -19.85
CA GLN A 89 -5.06 6.97 -19.37
C GLN A 89 -5.36 5.92 -18.30
N ALA A 90 -6.25 6.22 -17.35
CA ALA A 90 -6.69 5.25 -16.33
C ALA A 90 -7.38 4.03 -16.95
N ALA A 91 -8.25 4.23 -17.93
CA ALA A 91 -8.92 3.15 -18.65
C ALA A 91 -7.94 2.27 -19.45
N THR A 92 -6.94 2.88 -20.09
CA THR A 92 -5.88 2.16 -20.79
C THR A 92 -5.04 1.33 -19.82
N LEU A 93 -4.58 1.92 -18.72
CA LEU A 93 -3.83 1.23 -17.67
C LEU A 93 -4.62 0.06 -17.07
N ALA A 94 -5.94 0.24 -16.84
CA ALA A 94 -6.79 -0.82 -16.32
C ALA A 94 -6.92 -2.01 -17.30
N ARG A 95 -7.01 -1.75 -18.62
CA ARG A 95 -7.02 -2.81 -19.63
C ARG A 95 -5.71 -3.59 -19.66
N GLU A 96 -4.57 -2.89 -19.64
CA GLU A 96 -3.24 -3.51 -19.67
C GLU A 96 -2.96 -4.36 -18.44
N VAL A 97 -3.26 -3.84 -17.25
CA VAL A 97 -3.10 -4.59 -15.99
C VAL A 97 -4.07 -5.76 -15.95
N GLY A 98 -5.33 -5.55 -16.35
CA GLY A 98 -6.34 -6.61 -16.40
C GLY A 98 -5.98 -7.72 -17.38
N ALA A 99 -5.39 -7.43 -18.53
CA ALA A 99 -4.92 -8.43 -19.48
C ALA A 99 -3.81 -9.30 -18.85
N ARG A 100 -2.85 -8.68 -18.16
CA ARG A 100 -1.77 -9.39 -17.44
C ARG A 100 -2.31 -10.31 -16.34
N VAL A 101 -3.23 -9.81 -15.53
CA VAL A 101 -3.84 -10.57 -14.43
C VAL A 101 -4.58 -11.81 -14.95
N ARG A 102 -5.22 -11.71 -16.11
CA ARG A 102 -5.93 -12.84 -16.73
C ARG A 102 -5.06 -13.74 -17.61
N GLY A 103 -3.77 -13.40 -17.79
CA GLY A 103 -2.89 -14.16 -18.70
C GLY A 103 -3.31 -14.10 -20.17
N VAL A 104 -4.14 -13.13 -20.57
CA VAL A 104 -4.66 -12.99 -21.93
C VAL A 104 -3.70 -12.15 -22.78
N GLY A 105 -3.47 -12.58 -24.03
CA GLY A 105 -2.68 -11.82 -24.99
C GLY A 105 -1.17 -12.00 -24.92
N GLY A 106 -0.70 -13.15 -24.41
CA GLY A 106 0.72 -13.44 -24.26
C GLY A 106 1.34 -12.36 -23.39
N ALA A 107 1.09 -12.42 -22.08
CA ALA A 107 1.61 -11.42 -21.14
C ALA A 107 3.10 -11.22 -21.43
N GLN A 108 3.45 -10.04 -21.95
CA GLN A 108 4.85 -9.69 -22.20
C GLN A 108 5.65 -9.98 -20.93
N PRO A 109 6.78 -10.68 -21.03
CA PRO A 109 7.62 -10.96 -19.88
C PRO A 109 7.91 -9.65 -19.13
N PHE A 110 8.07 -9.74 -17.83
CA PHE A 110 8.52 -8.59 -17.04
C PHE A 110 9.96 -8.27 -17.46
N ASP A 111 10.11 -7.35 -18.38
CA ASP A 111 11.38 -6.97 -19.00
C ASP A 111 12.12 -5.87 -18.21
N ALA A 112 13.33 -5.53 -18.66
CA ALA A 112 14.17 -4.51 -18.04
C ALA A 112 13.55 -3.10 -18.08
N GLU A 113 12.69 -2.81 -19.04
CA GLU A 113 12.02 -1.51 -19.15
C GLU A 113 10.96 -1.37 -18.05
N ARG A 114 10.14 -2.39 -17.85
CA ARG A 114 9.14 -2.43 -16.76
C ARG A 114 9.78 -2.40 -15.39
N MET A 115 10.93 -3.09 -15.24
CA MET A 115 11.71 -3.02 -14.00
C MET A 115 12.16 -1.58 -13.73
N ARG A 116 12.73 -0.90 -14.73
CA ARG A 116 13.14 0.50 -14.59
C ARG A 116 11.97 1.42 -14.26
N ALA A 117 10.85 1.29 -14.96
CA ALA A 117 9.64 2.07 -14.70
C ALA A 117 9.08 1.83 -13.28
N MET A 118 9.13 0.60 -12.78
CA MET A 118 8.73 0.28 -11.40
C MET A 118 9.67 0.91 -10.37
N LEU A 119 10.98 0.80 -10.56
CA LEU A 119 11.99 1.39 -9.67
C LEU A 119 11.89 2.92 -9.66
N GLU A 120 11.72 3.54 -10.80
CA GLU A 120 11.54 4.98 -10.91
C GLU A 120 10.27 5.47 -10.19
N ARG A 121 9.16 4.77 -10.40
CA ARG A 121 7.91 5.06 -9.67
C ARG A 121 8.10 4.96 -8.16
N SER A 122 8.80 3.92 -7.69
CA SER A 122 9.08 3.74 -6.27
C SER A 122 9.95 4.87 -5.72
N ARG A 123 11.00 5.28 -6.44
CA ARG A 123 11.88 6.40 -6.05
C ARG A 123 11.10 7.70 -5.89
N ARG A 124 10.20 8.01 -6.84
CA ARG A 124 9.33 9.20 -6.76
C ARG A 124 8.30 9.11 -5.64
N ALA A 125 7.75 7.94 -5.37
CA ALA A 125 6.74 7.75 -4.35
C ALA A 125 7.27 7.85 -2.91
N ILE A 126 8.56 7.58 -2.64
CA ILE A 126 9.13 7.61 -1.29
C ILE A 126 9.03 9.00 -0.65
N PRO A 127 9.54 10.11 -1.26
CA PRO A 127 9.40 11.44 -0.68
C PRO A 127 7.93 11.86 -0.55
N GLU A 128 7.07 11.46 -1.49
CA GLU A 128 5.64 11.75 -1.44
C GLU A 128 4.96 11.07 -0.23
N TRP A 129 5.29 9.80 0.04
CA TRP A 129 4.77 9.07 1.21
C TRP A 129 5.27 9.69 2.53
N LYS A 130 6.55 10.08 2.60
CA LYS A 130 7.11 10.74 3.80
C LYS A 130 6.41 12.06 4.06
N ALA A 131 6.29 12.91 3.07
CA ALA A 131 5.60 14.20 3.20
C ALA A 131 4.11 14.05 3.53
N ALA A 132 3.42 13.06 2.95
CA ALA A 132 2.02 12.78 3.27
C ALA A 132 1.85 12.24 4.70
N LEU A 133 2.77 11.40 5.17
CA LEU A 133 2.80 10.93 6.55
C LEU A 133 3.02 12.09 7.52
N ASP A 134 4.04 12.94 7.29
CA ASP A 134 4.34 14.10 8.12
C ASP A 134 3.14 15.05 8.22
N ALA A 135 2.51 15.34 7.07
CA ALA A 135 1.35 16.20 7.03
C ALA A 135 0.11 15.56 7.71
N THR A 136 -0.01 14.23 7.69
CA THR A 136 -1.12 13.52 8.36
C THR A 136 -0.92 13.49 9.87
N LEU A 137 0.31 13.31 10.35
CA LEU A 137 0.64 13.35 11.78
C LEU A 137 0.35 14.70 12.44
N ALA A 138 0.31 15.79 11.67
CA ALA A 138 -0.07 17.12 12.13
C ALA A 138 -1.58 17.38 12.20
N LEU A 139 -2.42 16.38 11.86
CA LEU A 139 -3.89 16.54 11.92
C LEU A 139 -4.43 16.25 13.33
N ASP A 140 -5.40 17.04 13.78
CA ASP A 140 -6.05 16.91 15.10
C ASP A 140 -6.67 15.53 15.37
N CYS A 141 -6.96 14.74 14.32
CA CYS A 141 -7.52 13.40 14.45
C CYS A 141 -6.46 12.31 14.72
N VAL A 142 -5.18 12.66 14.74
CA VAL A 142 -4.06 11.75 15.02
C VAL A 142 -3.44 12.11 16.37
N GLY A 143 -3.13 11.12 17.19
CA GLY A 143 -2.48 11.34 18.48
C GLY A 143 -1.03 11.81 18.36
N ASP A 144 -0.43 12.28 19.45
CA ASP A 144 0.92 12.86 19.45
C ASP A 144 2.02 11.82 19.10
N ASP A 145 1.86 10.55 19.48
CA ASP A 145 2.78 9.43 19.18
C ASP A 145 2.01 8.19 18.72
N PRO A 146 1.37 8.23 17.53
CA PRO A 146 0.59 7.09 17.06
C PRO A 146 1.51 5.93 16.67
N ALA A 147 1.08 4.70 16.92
CA ALA A 147 1.70 3.54 16.33
C ALA A 147 1.38 3.47 14.83
N ILE A 148 2.41 3.36 13.98
CA ILE A 148 2.23 3.46 12.53
C ILE A 148 2.44 2.09 11.88
N GLY A 149 1.45 1.67 11.06
CA GLY A 149 1.52 0.48 10.23
C GLY A 149 1.48 0.81 8.73
N TYR A 150 1.97 -0.12 7.92
CA TYR A 150 1.85 -0.07 6.47
C TYR A 150 1.05 -1.25 5.93
N TRP A 151 0.19 -1.02 4.95
CA TRP A 151 -0.49 -2.02 4.16
C TRP A 151 -0.30 -1.74 2.67
N GLY A 152 0.11 -2.73 1.90
CA GLY A 152 0.16 -2.60 0.44
C GLY A 152 0.43 -3.92 -0.24
N VAL A 153 -0.36 -4.23 -1.29
CA VAL A 153 -0.20 -5.46 -2.09
C VAL A 153 0.08 -5.11 -3.55
N SER A 154 0.74 -6.00 -4.28
CA SER A 154 1.11 -5.82 -5.69
C SER A 154 1.99 -4.57 -5.86
N MET A 155 1.58 -3.57 -6.61
CA MET A 155 2.31 -2.30 -6.73
C MET A 155 2.49 -1.62 -5.36
N GLY A 156 1.50 -1.75 -4.44
CA GLY A 156 1.62 -1.28 -3.06
C GLY A 156 2.78 -1.93 -2.32
N THR A 157 3.10 -3.21 -2.57
CA THR A 157 4.33 -3.84 -2.06
C THR A 157 5.58 -3.29 -2.75
N ALA A 158 5.56 -3.13 -4.06
CA ALA A 158 6.73 -2.66 -4.82
C ALA A 158 7.17 -1.24 -4.41
N ILE A 159 6.23 -0.37 -4.07
CA ILE A 159 6.49 0.97 -3.51
C ILE A 159 6.74 0.88 -2.00
N GLY A 160 5.97 0.06 -1.30
CA GLY A 160 5.97 -0.02 0.16
C GLY A 160 7.26 -0.58 0.75
N VAL A 161 7.89 -1.56 0.13
CA VAL A 161 9.15 -2.14 0.63
C VAL A 161 10.25 -1.07 0.74
N PRO A 162 10.61 -0.30 -0.31
CA PRO A 162 11.61 0.74 -0.16
C PRO A 162 11.15 1.92 0.72
N PHE A 163 9.85 2.25 0.74
CA PHE A 163 9.32 3.26 1.65
C PHE A 163 9.49 2.84 3.11
N VAL A 164 8.98 1.67 3.50
CA VAL A 164 9.07 1.14 4.87
C VAL A 164 10.53 0.97 5.30
N ALA A 165 11.40 0.49 4.42
CA ALA A 165 12.84 0.39 4.71
C ALA A 165 13.54 1.73 4.97
N SER A 166 12.93 2.85 4.59
CA SER A 166 13.47 4.20 4.76
C SER A 166 12.69 5.07 5.76
N GLU A 167 11.64 4.51 6.40
CA GLU A 167 10.74 5.22 7.30
C GLU A 167 10.72 4.53 8.69
N PRO A 168 11.58 4.95 9.63
CA PRO A 168 11.75 4.25 10.91
C PRO A 168 10.54 4.34 11.85
N ARG A 169 9.58 5.23 11.59
CA ARG A 169 8.34 5.35 12.38
C ARG A 169 7.36 4.21 12.14
N ILE A 170 7.49 3.46 11.03
CA ILE A 170 6.62 2.31 10.75
C ILE A 170 7.03 1.14 11.63
N ARG A 171 6.08 0.62 12.41
CA ARG A 171 6.30 -0.43 13.41
C ARG A 171 5.96 -1.84 12.91
N CYS A 172 5.10 -1.99 11.90
CA CYS A 172 4.81 -3.28 11.24
C CYS A 172 4.27 -3.07 9.84
N ALA A 173 4.33 -4.10 8.99
CA ALA A 173 3.86 -4.00 7.61
C ALA A 173 3.18 -5.28 7.11
N VAL A 174 2.11 -5.08 6.34
CA VAL A 174 1.47 -6.11 5.51
C VAL A 174 1.86 -5.87 4.06
N PHE A 175 2.52 -6.86 3.45
CA PHE A 175 2.89 -6.89 2.04
C PHE A 175 2.27 -8.09 1.33
N GLY A 176 2.36 -8.14 0.02
CA GLY A 176 1.99 -9.32 -0.75
C GLY A 176 1.85 -9.08 -2.24
N LEU A 177 1.54 -10.16 -2.98
CA LEU A 177 1.29 -10.13 -4.42
C LEU A 177 2.42 -9.47 -5.23
N ALA A 178 3.65 -9.59 -4.75
CA ALA A 178 4.86 -9.09 -5.39
C ALA A 178 6.00 -10.06 -5.14
N GLY A 179 7.10 -9.92 -5.88
CA GLY A 179 8.22 -10.83 -5.75
C GLY A 179 9.55 -10.17 -6.04
N LEU A 180 10.62 -10.77 -5.53
CA LEU A 180 11.98 -10.38 -5.82
C LEU A 180 12.40 -11.01 -7.16
N ARG A 181 12.61 -10.14 -8.15
CA ARG A 181 13.01 -10.56 -9.50
C ARG A 181 14.53 -10.48 -9.68
N PRO A 182 15.12 -11.27 -10.59
CA PRO A 182 16.51 -11.10 -10.98
C PRO A 182 16.81 -9.66 -11.41
N GLY A 183 17.92 -9.11 -10.97
CA GLY A 183 18.34 -7.74 -11.28
C GLY A 183 17.75 -6.63 -10.39
N ALA A 184 16.89 -6.96 -9.42
CA ALA A 184 16.31 -5.99 -8.47
C ALA A 184 17.14 -5.88 -7.17
N ALA A 185 18.45 -5.64 -7.27
CA ALA A 185 19.35 -5.60 -6.12
C ALA A 185 18.93 -4.55 -5.07
N ASP A 186 18.63 -3.32 -5.50
CA ASP A 186 18.18 -2.23 -4.61
C ASP A 186 16.90 -2.60 -3.83
N PHE A 187 15.99 -3.33 -4.49
CA PHE A 187 14.75 -3.80 -3.85
C PHE A 187 15.03 -4.92 -2.84
N ALA A 188 15.94 -5.83 -3.16
CA ALA A 188 16.40 -6.86 -2.22
C ALA A 188 17.08 -6.23 -0.99
N ASP A 189 17.92 -5.23 -1.19
CA ASP A 189 18.60 -4.53 -0.09
C ASP A 189 17.63 -3.71 0.76
N ALA A 190 16.58 -3.14 0.16
CA ALA A 190 15.50 -2.54 0.93
C ALA A 190 14.76 -3.57 1.78
N ALA A 191 14.41 -4.74 1.23
CA ALA A 191 13.76 -5.81 1.98
C ALA A 191 14.62 -6.29 3.17
N LYS A 192 15.93 -6.47 3.00
CA LYS A 192 16.86 -6.85 4.08
C LYS A 192 16.88 -5.88 5.25
N ARG A 193 16.66 -4.57 4.99
CA ARG A 193 16.59 -3.55 6.06
C ARG A 193 15.29 -3.53 6.83
N ILE A 194 14.25 -4.25 6.39
CA ILE A 194 12.97 -4.34 7.10
C ILE A 194 13.09 -5.41 8.20
N GLU A 195 13.33 -4.97 9.44
CA GLU A 195 13.45 -5.82 10.61
C GLU A 195 12.18 -5.84 11.49
N ILE A 196 11.22 -4.95 11.23
CA ILE A 196 9.91 -4.89 11.89
C ILE A 196 9.05 -6.11 11.55
N PRO A 197 8.00 -6.42 12.35
CA PRO A 197 7.06 -7.48 12.02
C PRO A 197 6.46 -7.34 10.61
N VAL A 198 6.43 -8.45 9.86
CA VAL A 198 5.90 -8.52 8.49
C VAL A 198 4.89 -9.65 8.36
N GLN A 199 3.71 -9.34 7.82
CA GLN A 199 2.79 -10.35 7.28
C GLN A 199 2.81 -10.25 5.74
N PHE A 200 3.05 -11.39 5.07
CA PHE A 200 3.12 -11.46 3.61
C PHE A 200 2.03 -12.36 3.07
N VAL A 201 1.17 -11.83 2.17
CA VAL A 201 0.13 -12.63 1.51
C VAL A 201 0.54 -12.98 0.09
N PHE A 202 0.29 -14.21 -0.31
CA PHE A 202 0.69 -14.74 -1.59
C PHE A 202 -0.40 -15.65 -2.19
N GLN A 203 -0.58 -15.60 -3.52
CA GLN A 203 -1.52 -16.46 -4.23
C GLN A 203 -0.73 -17.52 -5.03
N TRP A 204 -1.09 -18.79 -4.86
CA TRP A 204 -0.33 -19.92 -5.39
C TRP A 204 -0.23 -19.96 -6.92
N ASP A 205 -1.31 -19.54 -7.61
CA ASP A 205 -1.42 -19.54 -9.06
C ASP A 205 -1.24 -18.14 -9.67
N ASP A 206 -0.57 -17.25 -8.96
CA ASP A 206 -0.33 -15.87 -9.40
C ASP A 206 0.64 -15.82 -10.59
N ALA A 207 0.10 -15.55 -11.77
CA ALA A 207 0.90 -15.39 -12.99
C ALA A 207 1.64 -14.04 -13.09
N VAL A 208 1.21 -13.03 -12.31
CA VAL A 208 1.83 -11.69 -12.29
C VAL A 208 3.04 -11.66 -11.37
N ALA A 209 2.93 -12.31 -10.22
CA ALA A 209 4.00 -12.48 -9.24
C ALA A 209 4.23 -13.97 -8.97
N PRO A 210 4.98 -14.68 -9.85
CA PRO A 210 5.25 -16.11 -9.71
C PRO A 210 5.77 -16.45 -8.31
N ARG A 211 5.30 -17.58 -7.78
CA ARG A 211 5.55 -17.98 -6.37
C ARG A 211 7.01 -18.03 -5.97
N GLU A 212 7.90 -18.45 -6.88
CA GLU A 212 9.35 -18.48 -6.62
C GLU A 212 9.90 -17.07 -6.31
N HIS A 213 9.38 -16.04 -6.98
CA HIS A 213 9.75 -14.66 -6.71
C HIS A 213 9.13 -14.13 -5.40
N GLY A 214 7.89 -14.56 -5.09
CA GLY A 214 7.23 -14.22 -3.83
C GLY A 214 7.97 -14.80 -2.63
N ILE A 215 8.34 -16.09 -2.70
CA ILE A 215 9.16 -16.77 -1.68
C ILE A 215 10.52 -16.08 -1.53
N ALA A 216 11.18 -15.74 -2.64
CA ALA A 216 12.46 -15.04 -2.62
C ALA A 216 12.37 -13.66 -1.96
N LEU A 217 11.26 -12.93 -2.14
CA LEU A 217 11.03 -11.66 -1.46
C LEU A 217 10.80 -11.88 0.04
N PHE A 218 9.99 -12.86 0.41
CA PHE A 218 9.75 -13.19 1.81
C PHE A 218 11.05 -13.58 2.53
N ASP A 219 11.87 -14.39 1.91
CA ASP A 219 13.17 -14.77 2.46
C ASP A 219 14.10 -13.56 2.64
N ALA A 220 14.05 -12.61 1.72
CA ALA A 220 14.87 -11.40 1.75
C ALA A 220 14.56 -10.42 2.90
N PHE A 221 13.34 -10.44 3.48
CA PHE A 221 13.05 -9.59 4.64
C PHE A 221 13.95 -9.90 5.82
N GLY A 222 14.63 -8.88 6.38
CA GLY A 222 15.48 -8.98 7.55
C GLY A 222 14.73 -9.31 8.85
N SER A 223 13.43 -9.14 8.86
CA SER A 223 12.56 -9.43 9.99
C SER A 223 12.64 -10.89 10.44
N LYS A 224 12.82 -11.09 11.74
CA LYS A 224 12.69 -12.41 12.39
C LYS A 224 11.25 -12.72 12.81
N ASN A 225 10.37 -11.72 12.82
CA ASN A 225 8.95 -11.84 13.10
C ASN A 225 8.17 -11.65 11.80
N LYS A 226 8.24 -12.65 10.92
CA LYS A 226 7.56 -12.64 9.62
C LYS A 226 6.72 -13.90 9.42
N THR A 227 5.52 -13.71 8.86
CA THR A 227 4.60 -14.79 8.51
C THR A 227 4.20 -14.70 7.06
N MET A 228 3.99 -15.86 6.40
CA MET A 228 3.49 -15.92 5.03
C MET A 228 2.16 -16.65 5.00
N HIS A 229 1.15 -16.02 4.41
CA HIS A 229 -0.14 -16.62 4.10
C HIS A 229 -0.17 -16.96 2.62
N ILE A 230 -0.40 -18.23 2.31
CA ILE A 230 -0.47 -18.74 0.93
C ILE A 230 -1.87 -19.24 0.68
N ASN A 231 -2.54 -18.67 -0.33
CA ASN A 231 -3.88 -19.06 -0.72
C ASN A 231 -3.87 -19.62 -2.15
N PRO A 232 -4.77 -20.55 -2.52
CA PRO A 232 -4.98 -20.92 -3.91
C PRO A 232 -5.55 -19.75 -4.71
N GLY A 233 -5.39 -19.80 -6.03
CA GLY A 233 -5.95 -18.80 -6.94
C GLY A 233 -4.95 -17.80 -7.49
N GLY A 234 -5.44 -16.92 -8.38
CA GLY A 234 -4.65 -15.93 -9.11
C GLY A 234 -4.51 -14.60 -8.38
N HIS A 235 -3.82 -13.67 -9.03
CA HIS A 235 -3.34 -12.39 -8.48
C HIS A 235 -4.37 -11.57 -7.67
N VAL A 236 -5.63 -11.57 -8.07
CA VAL A 236 -6.68 -10.74 -7.44
C VAL A 236 -7.64 -11.54 -6.55
N GLU A 237 -7.41 -12.84 -6.41
CA GLU A 237 -8.33 -13.77 -5.74
C GLU A 237 -8.00 -13.94 -4.24
N ILE A 238 -7.58 -12.85 -3.59
CA ILE A 238 -7.31 -12.89 -2.14
C ILE A 238 -8.61 -13.22 -1.39
N PRO A 239 -8.63 -14.29 -0.58
CA PRO A 239 -9.80 -14.66 0.20
C PRO A 239 -10.24 -13.55 1.18
N GLY A 240 -11.55 -13.44 1.41
CA GLY A 240 -12.11 -12.40 2.27
C GLY A 240 -11.62 -12.45 3.72
N PHE A 241 -11.27 -13.63 4.23
CA PHE A 241 -10.78 -13.83 5.60
C PHE A 241 -9.39 -13.21 5.84
N GLU A 242 -8.61 -12.95 4.79
CA GLU A 242 -7.31 -12.26 4.94
C GLU A 242 -7.47 -10.85 5.53
N ARG A 243 -8.63 -10.23 5.38
CA ARG A 243 -8.91 -8.93 6.01
C ARG A 243 -8.90 -9.03 7.53
N ASP A 244 -9.45 -10.10 8.08
CA ASP A 244 -9.46 -10.34 9.52
C ASP A 244 -8.05 -10.73 10.02
N ALA A 245 -7.31 -11.48 9.21
CA ALA A 245 -5.91 -11.80 9.51
C ALA A 245 -5.01 -10.55 9.54
N TRP A 246 -5.19 -9.62 8.61
CA TRP A 246 -4.46 -8.34 8.64
C TRP A 246 -4.84 -7.46 9.81
N LEU A 247 -6.13 -7.42 10.17
CA LEU A 247 -6.59 -6.70 11.35
C LEU A 247 -5.96 -7.29 12.62
N ALA A 248 -6.03 -8.60 12.82
CA ALA A 248 -5.42 -9.27 13.97
C ALA A 248 -3.90 -9.08 14.05
N PHE A 249 -3.23 -8.98 12.88
CA PHE A 249 -1.81 -8.64 12.82
C PHE A 249 -1.55 -7.21 13.34
N TYR A 250 -2.34 -6.23 12.92
CA TYR A 250 -2.20 -4.86 13.42
C TYR A 250 -2.57 -4.73 14.92
N GLU A 251 -3.62 -5.37 15.38
CA GLU A 251 -3.97 -5.40 16.81
C GLU A 251 -2.82 -5.95 17.68
N ARG A 252 -2.11 -6.96 17.19
CA ARG A 252 -0.96 -7.56 17.91
C ARG A 252 0.26 -6.63 17.96
N HIS A 253 0.49 -5.82 16.94
CA HIS A 253 1.74 -5.09 16.77
C HIS A 253 1.62 -3.57 16.96
N LEU A 254 0.40 -3.02 16.98
CA LEU A 254 0.13 -1.58 17.11
C LEU A 254 -0.82 -1.26 18.27
N GLY A 255 -1.58 -2.26 18.76
CA GLY A 255 -2.57 -2.12 19.84
C GLY A 255 -1.98 -2.24 21.23
#